data_109c87a91c7da57c97007f2f3727778d
#
_entry.id   109c87a91c7da57c97007f2f3727778d
#
_cell.length_a   1.000
_cell.length_b   1.000
_cell.length_c   1.000
_cell.angle_alpha   90.00
_cell.angle_beta   90.00
_cell.angle_gamma   90.00
#
_symmetry.space_group_name_H-M   'P 1'
#
loop_
_entity.id
_entity.type
_entity.pdbx_description
1 polymer ?
#
loop_
_entity_poly.entity_id
_entity_poly.type
_entity_poly.pdbx_seq_one_letter_code
_entity_poly.pdbx_strand_id
1 'polypeptide(L)'
;MNQGILLAAGFSRRFGSNKLLQPITDGAPLAVVAARRLRAVLPEILAVVNPHDAVLARLLEQNDIPITVCPHAQKGMGASLAWAVSRTPQASAWIIALADMPLIQPATIARIAGALCDPTAIAVPVFQGRRGHPVGFGRAYFEELAQLNGDHGAQSLLRHHAERVQRLVCNDPGIVMDIDTPADLDSTPLN
;
A
#
# COMPACT_ATOMS: atom_id res chain seq x y z
N MET A 1 -7.33 -13.42 9.76
CA MET A 1 -7.74 -12.87 8.45
C MET A 1 -6.66 -11.91 7.97
N ASN A 2 -6.37 -11.86 6.66
CA ASN A 2 -5.35 -10.94 6.12
C ASN A 2 -5.84 -9.50 6.16
N GLN A 3 -4.96 -8.58 6.52
CA GLN A 3 -5.23 -7.14 6.61
C GLN A 3 -4.57 -6.39 5.45
N GLY A 4 -5.35 -5.65 4.68
CA GLY A 4 -4.82 -4.69 3.70
C GLY A 4 -4.43 -3.38 4.38
N ILE A 5 -3.21 -2.91 4.14
CA ILE A 5 -2.75 -1.58 4.56
C ILE A 5 -2.53 -0.73 3.31
N LEU A 6 -3.24 0.39 3.23
CA LEU A 6 -3.05 1.38 2.17
C LEU A 6 -2.27 2.58 2.74
N LEU A 7 -1.02 2.74 2.32
CA LEU A 7 -0.20 3.88 2.75
C LEU A 7 -0.56 5.13 1.94
N ALA A 8 -1.24 6.07 2.57
CA ALA A 8 -1.72 7.32 2.00
C ALA A 8 -1.25 8.56 2.79
N ALA A 9 -0.22 8.42 3.65
CA ALA A 9 0.26 9.48 4.53
C ALA A 9 1.41 10.33 3.92
N GLY A 10 1.69 10.17 2.62
CA GLY A 10 2.72 10.92 1.90
C GLY A 10 2.38 12.40 1.74
N PHE A 11 3.40 13.28 1.63
CA PHE A 11 3.22 14.74 1.59
C PHE A 11 3.12 15.32 0.17
N SER A 12 3.10 14.51 -0.89
CA SER A 12 2.95 14.93 -2.31
C SER A 12 3.80 16.16 -2.73
N ARG A 13 5.02 16.30 -2.16
CA ARG A 13 5.86 17.53 -2.27
C ARG A 13 6.19 17.92 -3.71
N ARG A 14 6.29 16.95 -4.63
CA ARG A 14 6.66 17.17 -6.04
C ARG A 14 5.48 17.53 -6.93
N PHE A 15 4.25 17.24 -6.51
CA PHE A 15 3.06 17.40 -7.32
C PHE A 15 2.47 18.83 -7.26
N GLY A 16 2.88 19.67 -6.29
CA GLY A 16 2.36 21.02 -6.07
C GLY A 16 0.94 21.07 -5.47
N SER A 17 0.24 19.92 -5.45
CA SER A 17 -1.06 19.71 -4.82
C SER A 17 -1.11 18.30 -4.24
N ASN A 18 -2.20 17.91 -3.57
CA ASN A 18 -2.35 16.54 -3.11
C ASN A 18 -2.65 15.59 -4.29
N LYS A 19 -1.65 14.85 -4.74
CA LYS A 19 -1.76 13.92 -5.87
C LYS A 19 -2.83 12.85 -5.64
N LEU A 20 -3.05 12.43 -4.40
CA LEU A 20 -3.98 11.36 -4.05
C LEU A 20 -5.45 11.75 -4.25
N LEU A 21 -5.74 13.06 -4.36
CA LEU A 21 -7.05 13.61 -4.67
C LEU A 21 -7.29 13.80 -6.17
N GLN A 22 -6.26 13.62 -7.01
CA GLN A 22 -6.40 13.82 -8.46
C GLN A 22 -7.30 12.73 -9.05
N PRO A 23 -8.26 13.11 -9.89
CA PRO A 23 -9.11 12.15 -10.59
C PRO A 23 -8.29 11.38 -11.62
N ILE A 24 -8.57 10.08 -11.70
CA ILE A 24 -8.07 9.20 -12.76
C ILE A 24 -9.28 8.54 -13.46
N THR A 25 -9.25 7.28 -13.72
CA THR A 25 -10.32 6.53 -14.39
C THR A 25 -11.70 6.91 -13.81
N ASP A 26 -12.66 7.22 -14.70
CA ASP A 26 -14.06 7.54 -14.35
C ASP A 26 -14.24 8.72 -13.37
N GLY A 27 -13.23 9.60 -13.30
CA GLY A 27 -13.25 10.74 -12.39
C GLY A 27 -13.03 10.39 -10.91
N ALA A 28 -12.78 9.13 -10.58
CA ALA A 28 -12.51 8.74 -9.20
C ALA A 28 -11.10 9.15 -8.77
N PRO A 29 -10.92 9.68 -7.55
CA PRO A 29 -9.60 10.05 -7.02
C PRO A 29 -8.67 8.84 -6.90
N LEU A 30 -7.39 9.08 -7.16
CA LEU A 30 -6.31 8.09 -7.19
C LEU A 30 -6.31 7.18 -5.95
N ALA A 31 -6.36 7.76 -4.74
CA ALA A 31 -6.39 6.99 -3.49
C ALA A 31 -7.63 6.10 -3.37
N VAL A 32 -8.78 6.55 -3.88
CA VAL A 32 -10.03 5.78 -3.85
C VAL A 32 -9.93 4.59 -4.79
N VAL A 33 -9.36 4.76 -5.99
CA VAL A 33 -9.15 3.66 -6.93
C VAL A 33 -8.21 2.60 -6.34
N ALA A 34 -7.07 3.01 -5.78
CA ALA A 34 -6.13 2.10 -5.12
C ALA A 34 -6.80 1.33 -3.96
N ALA A 35 -7.59 2.02 -3.13
CA ALA A 35 -8.32 1.40 -2.02
C ALA A 35 -9.36 0.39 -2.51
N ARG A 36 -10.14 0.74 -3.55
CA ARG A 36 -11.16 -0.16 -4.13
C ARG A 36 -10.54 -1.43 -4.70
N ARG A 37 -9.38 -1.35 -5.36
CA ARG A 37 -8.65 -2.53 -5.86
C ARG A 37 -8.19 -3.44 -4.73
N LEU A 38 -7.69 -2.86 -3.64
CA LEU A 38 -7.29 -3.61 -2.45
C LEU A 38 -8.50 -4.28 -1.79
N ARG A 39 -9.61 -3.53 -1.63
CA ARG A 39 -10.86 -4.02 -1.02
C ARG A 39 -11.58 -5.08 -1.84
N ALA A 40 -11.41 -5.08 -3.16
CA ALA A 40 -11.97 -6.12 -4.03
C ALA A 40 -11.45 -7.52 -3.70
N VAL A 41 -10.31 -7.62 -3.00
CA VAL A 41 -9.66 -8.89 -2.64
C VAL A 41 -9.66 -9.12 -1.14
N LEU A 42 -9.45 -8.05 -0.37
CA LEU A 42 -9.28 -8.12 1.09
C LEU A 42 -10.49 -7.45 1.76
N PRO A 43 -11.31 -8.19 2.52
CA PRO A 43 -12.47 -7.61 3.21
C PRO A 43 -12.05 -6.60 4.28
N GLU A 44 -10.89 -6.82 4.90
CA GLU A 44 -10.33 -5.94 5.92
C GLU A 44 -9.21 -5.08 5.32
N ILE A 45 -9.46 -3.78 5.20
CA ILE A 45 -8.46 -2.79 4.78
C ILE A 45 -8.40 -1.63 5.78
N LEU A 46 -7.24 -0.97 5.86
CA LEU A 46 -7.03 0.22 6.67
C LEU A 46 -6.14 1.19 5.89
N ALA A 47 -6.64 2.38 5.59
CA ALA A 47 -5.85 3.43 4.98
C ALA A 47 -5.19 4.31 6.05
N VAL A 48 -3.90 4.59 5.88
CA VAL A 48 -3.14 5.46 6.77
C VAL A 48 -3.01 6.83 6.15
N VAL A 49 -3.50 7.86 6.86
CA VAL A 49 -3.44 9.25 6.42
C VAL A 49 -2.60 10.09 7.37
N ASN A 50 -2.05 11.19 6.89
CA ASN A 50 -1.36 12.14 7.75
C ASN A 50 -2.36 13.11 8.42
N PRO A 51 -2.05 13.71 9.61
CA PRO A 51 -2.97 14.54 10.35
C PRO A 51 -3.30 15.88 9.66
N HIS A 52 -2.51 16.27 8.66
CA HIS A 52 -2.70 17.55 7.93
C HIS A 52 -3.57 17.38 6.68
N ASP A 53 -3.99 16.15 6.34
CA ASP A 53 -4.76 15.86 5.14
C ASP A 53 -6.22 15.48 5.45
N ALA A 54 -6.93 16.41 6.06
CA ALA A 54 -8.34 16.23 6.42
C ALA A 54 -9.24 16.02 5.18
N VAL A 55 -8.85 16.54 4.01
CA VAL A 55 -9.62 16.38 2.78
C VAL A 55 -9.55 14.94 2.30
N LEU A 56 -8.34 14.36 2.25
CA LEU A 56 -8.15 12.96 1.90
C LEU A 56 -8.85 12.02 2.90
N ALA A 57 -8.73 12.32 4.20
CA ALA A 57 -9.38 11.52 5.24
C ALA A 57 -10.90 11.45 5.00
N ARG A 58 -11.56 12.60 4.83
CA ARG A 58 -13.01 12.67 4.54
C ARG A 58 -13.38 11.96 3.23
N LEU A 59 -12.57 12.14 2.19
CA LEU A 59 -12.79 11.48 0.91
C LEU A 59 -12.80 9.95 1.04
N LEU A 60 -11.84 9.39 1.77
CA LEU A 60 -11.76 7.94 2.00
C LEU A 60 -12.95 7.46 2.83
N GLU A 61 -13.31 8.15 3.91
CA GLU A 61 -14.49 7.82 4.73
C GLU A 61 -15.79 7.87 3.94
N GLN A 62 -15.98 8.87 3.08
CA GLN A 62 -17.15 8.98 2.18
C GLN A 62 -17.24 7.83 1.15
N ASN A 63 -16.16 7.13 0.91
CA ASN A 63 -16.09 5.94 0.06
C ASN A 63 -16.06 4.62 0.88
N ASP A 64 -16.48 4.67 2.16
CA ASP A 64 -16.51 3.53 3.08
C ASP A 64 -15.14 2.86 3.28
N ILE A 65 -14.06 3.62 3.21
CA ILE A 65 -12.69 3.13 3.41
C ILE A 65 -12.28 3.48 4.84
N PRO A 66 -12.07 2.47 5.71
CA PRO A 66 -11.59 2.71 7.07
C PRO A 66 -10.23 3.41 7.07
N ILE A 67 -10.09 4.44 7.91
CA ILE A 67 -8.86 5.21 8.03
C ILE A 67 -8.26 5.15 9.42
N THR A 68 -6.96 5.40 9.51
CA THR A 68 -6.26 5.79 10.74
C THR A 68 -5.35 6.97 10.48
N VAL A 69 -5.39 7.96 11.36
CA VAL A 69 -4.52 9.13 11.30
C VAL A 69 -3.21 8.81 12.01
N CYS A 70 -2.10 8.85 11.28
CA CYS A 70 -0.77 8.62 11.85
C CYS A 70 -0.17 9.94 12.36
N PRO A 71 -0.07 10.18 13.69
CA PRO A 71 0.45 11.43 14.24
C PRO A 71 1.95 11.63 13.94
N HIS A 72 2.63 10.57 13.53
CA HIS A 72 4.07 10.57 13.26
C HIS A 72 4.39 10.40 11.77
N ALA A 73 3.46 10.68 10.86
CA ALA A 73 3.64 10.52 9.42
C ALA A 73 4.88 11.27 8.86
N GLN A 74 5.24 12.42 9.47
CA GLN A 74 6.44 13.18 9.11
C GLN A 74 7.76 12.42 9.37
N LYS A 75 7.75 11.36 10.18
CA LYS A 75 8.92 10.50 10.41
C LYS A 75 9.16 9.50 9.28
N GLY A 76 8.32 9.51 8.23
CA GLY A 76 8.47 8.72 7.03
C GLY A 76 7.50 7.54 6.90
N MET A 77 7.66 6.82 5.78
CA MET A 77 6.79 5.70 5.41
C MET A 77 6.82 4.57 6.44
N GLY A 78 7.97 4.27 7.02
CA GLY A 78 8.13 3.25 8.05
C GLY A 78 7.28 3.53 9.29
N ALA A 79 7.26 4.79 9.77
CA ALA A 79 6.45 5.18 10.91
C ALA A 79 4.94 5.05 10.62
N SER A 80 4.50 5.37 9.40
CA SER A 80 3.12 5.22 8.97
C SER A 80 2.71 3.75 8.88
N LEU A 81 3.58 2.89 8.38
CA LEU A 81 3.36 1.45 8.33
C LEU A 81 3.30 0.84 9.73
N ALA A 82 4.26 1.15 10.59
CA ALA A 82 4.30 0.70 11.98
C ALA A 82 3.02 1.08 12.75
N TRP A 83 2.54 2.30 12.54
CA TRP A 83 1.29 2.78 13.11
C TRP A 83 0.09 1.92 12.69
N ALA A 84 -0.04 1.64 11.38
CA ALA A 84 -1.14 0.82 10.87
C ALA A 84 -1.10 -0.62 11.39
N VAL A 85 0.08 -1.25 11.38
CA VAL A 85 0.28 -2.62 11.89
C VAL A 85 -0.10 -2.71 13.36
N SER A 86 0.31 -1.74 14.18
CA SER A 86 -0.04 -1.67 15.60
C SER A 86 -1.54 -1.51 15.86
N ARG A 87 -2.32 -1.00 14.89
CA ARG A 87 -3.79 -0.86 14.97
C ARG A 87 -4.53 -2.10 14.52
N THR A 88 -3.83 -3.06 13.92
CA THR A 88 -4.41 -4.30 13.40
C THR A 88 -3.71 -5.55 13.99
N PRO A 89 -3.56 -5.64 15.33
CA PRO A 89 -2.74 -6.68 15.97
C PRO A 89 -3.32 -8.09 15.84
N GLN A 90 -4.58 -8.23 15.40
CA GLN A 90 -5.25 -9.53 15.22
C GLN A 90 -5.09 -10.10 13.80
N ALA A 91 -4.45 -9.35 12.88
CA ALA A 91 -4.24 -9.81 11.52
C ALA A 91 -3.35 -11.06 11.46
N SER A 92 -3.67 -11.99 10.56
CA SER A 92 -2.84 -13.17 10.28
C SER A 92 -1.69 -12.85 9.31
N ALA A 93 -1.82 -11.77 8.54
CA ALA A 93 -0.81 -11.24 7.63
C ALA A 93 -1.17 -9.81 7.21
N TRP A 94 -0.21 -9.03 6.72
CA TRP A 94 -0.40 -7.68 6.20
C TRP A 94 -0.02 -7.62 4.73
N ILE A 95 -0.91 -7.09 3.89
CA ILE A 95 -0.67 -6.77 2.49
C ILE A 95 -0.57 -5.25 2.36
N ILE A 96 0.62 -4.76 2.05
CA ILE A 96 1.00 -3.34 2.09
C ILE A 96 0.99 -2.81 0.67
N ALA A 97 0.03 -1.93 0.37
CA ALA A 97 -0.13 -1.23 -0.89
C ALA A 97 0.12 0.27 -0.72
N LEU A 98 0.51 0.94 -1.81
CA LEU A 98 0.70 2.38 -1.87
C LEU A 98 -0.49 3.05 -2.54
N ALA A 99 -0.96 4.17 -2.00
CA ALA A 99 -2.13 4.88 -2.51
C ALA A 99 -1.87 5.58 -3.87
N ASP A 100 -0.62 5.77 -4.25
CA ASP A 100 -0.18 6.32 -5.53
C ASP A 100 0.06 5.27 -6.63
N MET A 101 -0.29 4.00 -6.38
CA MET A 101 -0.20 2.89 -7.32
C MET A 101 -1.59 2.30 -7.65
N PRO A 102 -2.49 3.07 -8.30
CA PRO A 102 -3.88 2.67 -8.52
C PRO A 102 -4.07 1.59 -9.59
N LEU A 103 -3.02 1.29 -10.38
CA LEU A 103 -3.09 0.37 -11.51
C LEU A 103 -2.84 -1.10 -11.16
N ILE A 104 -2.47 -1.39 -9.92
CA ILE A 104 -2.25 -2.77 -9.46
C ILE A 104 -3.53 -3.59 -9.64
N GLN A 105 -3.42 -4.72 -10.33
CA GLN A 105 -4.56 -5.58 -10.62
C GLN A 105 -5.01 -6.37 -9.37
N PRO A 106 -6.33 -6.53 -9.14
CA PRO A 106 -6.83 -7.36 -8.05
C PRO A 106 -6.30 -8.80 -8.08
N ALA A 107 -6.08 -9.37 -9.26
CA ALA A 107 -5.49 -10.69 -9.42
C ALA A 107 -4.07 -10.80 -8.82
N THR A 108 -3.26 -9.74 -8.95
CA THR A 108 -1.93 -9.68 -8.32
C THR A 108 -2.04 -9.60 -6.79
N ILE A 109 -2.97 -8.78 -6.28
CA ILE A 109 -3.23 -8.69 -4.83
C ILE A 109 -3.66 -10.04 -4.27
N ALA A 110 -4.58 -10.76 -4.97
CA ALA A 110 -5.04 -12.09 -4.58
C ALA A 110 -3.92 -13.11 -4.53
N ARG A 111 -2.99 -13.08 -5.48
CA ARG A 111 -1.81 -13.97 -5.48
C ARG A 111 -0.89 -13.70 -4.31
N ILE A 112 -0.64 -12.42 -3.97
CA ILE A 112 0.13 -12.07 -2.78
C ILE A 112 -0.57 -12.57 -1.52
N ALA A 113 -1.88 -12.32 -1.37
CA ALA A 113 -2.66 -12.77 -0.23
C ALA A 113 -2.63 -14.30 -0.06
N GLY A 114 -2.74 -15.05 -1.17
CA GLY A 114 -2.69 -16.52 -1.19
C GLY A 114 -1.32 -17.10 -0.82
N ALA A 115 -0.23 -16.36 -1.04
CA ALA A 115 1.12 -16.79 -0.67
C ALA A 115 1.43 -16.65 0.83
N LEU A 116 0.56 -16.00 1.62
CA LEU A 116 0.77 -15.72 3.04
C LEU A 116 0.08 -16.75 3.98
N CYS A 117 -0.02 -18.00 3.54
CA CYS A 117 -0.58 -19.06 4.39
C CYS A 117 0.35 -19.46 5.55
N ASP A 118 1.66 -19.34 5.36
CA ASP A 118 2.67 -19.54 6.39
C ASP A 118 2.89 -18.20 7.14
N PRO A 119 2.85 -18.19 8.49
CA PRO A 119 3.14 -16.99 9.28
C PRO A 119 4.52 -16.37 9.02
N THR A 120 5.49 -17.14 8.53
CA THR A 120 6.85 -16.69 8.21
C THR A 120 7.02 -16.31 6.73
N ALA A 121 5.95 -16.35 5.92
CA ALA A 121 6.01 -16.01 4.52
C ALA A 121 6.18 -14.49 4.31
N ILE A 122 7.00 -14.14 3.32
CA ILE A 122 7.06 -12.82 2.72
C ILE A 122 6.80 -12.98 1.23
N ALA A 123 5.92 -12.20 0.63
CA ALA A 123 5.58 -12.30 -0.79
C ALA A 123 5.68 -10.94 -1.48
N VAL A 124 6.30 -10.92 -2.67
CA VAL A 124 6.43 -9.71 -3.49
C VAL A 124 6.11 -10.03 -4.94
N PRO A 125 5.39 -9.16 -5.67
CA PRO A 125 5.17 -9.33 -7.09
C PRO A 125 6.41 -8.88 -7.87
N VAL A 126 6.64 -9.53 -9.02
CA VAL A 126 7.75 -9.22 -9.93
C VAL A 126 7.23 -9.11 -11.36
N PHE A 127 7.47 -7.97 -12.00
CA PHE A 127 7.17 -7.71 -13.40
C PHE A 127 8.46 -7.36 -14.14
N GLN A 128 8.79 -8.10 -15.20
CA GLN A 128 10.03 -7.92 -16.00
C GLN A 128 11.31 -7.78 -15.15
N GLY A 129 11.44 -8.65 -14.13
CA GLY A 129 12.59 -8.66 -13.22
C GLY A 129 12.57 -7.59 -12.12
N ARG A 130 11.65 -6.62 -12.20
CA ARG A 130 11.49 -5.54 -11.19
C ARG A 130 10.48 -5.96 -10.12
N ARG A 131 10.88 -5.83 -8.87
CA ARG A 131 9.99 -6.01 -7.71
C ARG A 131 9.09 -4.80 -7.56
N GLY A 132 7.80 -5.03 -7.26
CA GLY A 132 6.81 -3.98 -7.06
C GLY A 132 6.00 -4.14 -5.77
N HIS A 133 4.81 -3.56 -5.79
CA HIS A 133 3.78 -3.63 -4.77
C HIS A 133 2.55 -4.40 -5.26
N PRO A 134 1.66 -4.88 -4.33
CA PRO A 134 1.79 -4.81 -2.87
C PRO A 134 2.80 -5.81 -2.33
N VAL A 135 3.30 -5.56 -1.12
CA VAL A 135 4.21 -6.47 -0.42
C VAL A 135 3.44 -7.14 0.71
N GLY A 136 3.56 -8.46 0.82
CA GLY A 136 2.92 -9.25 1.87
C GLY A 136 3.89 -9.72 2.93
N PHE A 137 3.48 -9.65 4.20
CA PHE A 137 4.20 -10.18 5.35
C PHE A 137 3.26 -11.01 6.22
N GLY A 138 3.68 -12.22 6.57
CA GLY A 138 2.99 -13.08 7.52
C GLY A 138 3.10 -12.60 8.97
N ARG A 139 2.33 -13.22 9.84
CA ARG A 139 2.17 -12.83 11.25
C ARG A 139 3.48 -12.75 12.05
N ALA A 140 4.46 -13.58 11.73
CA ALA A 140 5.74 -13.61 12.43
C ALA A 140 6.48 -12.26 12.40
N TYR A 141 6.19 -11.40 11.43
CA TYR A 141 6.85 -10.10 11.26
C TYR A 141 6.16 -8.95 12.00
N PHE A 142 5.16 -9.22 12.85
CA PHE A 142 4.40 -8.18 13.55
C PHE A 142 5.31 -7.20 14.31
N GLU A 143 6.18 -7.73 15.17
CA GLU A 143 7.06 -6.91 16.02
C GLU A 143 8.03 -6.06 15.17
N GLU A 144 8.63 -6.65 14.14
CA GLU A 144 9.54 -5.94 13.27
C GLU A 144 8.83 -4.85 12.46
N LEU A 145 7.62 -5.13 11.93
CA LEU A 145 6.80 -4.16 11.24
C LEU A 145 6.34 -3.02 12.17
N ALA A 146 5.95 -3.34 13.40
CA ALA A 146 5.48 -2.36 14.39
C ALA A 146 6.61 -1.43 14.92
N GLN A 147 7.87 -1.82 14.74
CA GLN A 147 9.05 -1.03 15.13
C GLN A 147 9.67 -0.23 13.97
N LEU A 148 9.11 -0.31 12.77
CA LEU A 148 9.62 0.43 11.62
C LEU A 148 9.60 1.94 11.85
N ASN A 149 10.60 2.62 11.30
CA ASN A 149 10.74 4.07 11.32
C ASN A 149 11.46 4.57 10.07
N GLY A 150 11.45 5.90 9.82
CA GLY A 150 12.13 6.49 8.67
C GLY A 150 11.42 6.25 7.32
N ASP A 151 12.11 6.60 6.22
CA ASP A 151 11.49 6.70 4.89
C ASP A 151 11.49 5.39 4.08
N HIS A 152 12.20 4.37 4.52
CA HIS A 152 12.40 3.16 3.73
C HIS A 152 11.30 2.11 3.85
N GLY A 153 10.23 2.38 4.62
CA GLY A 153 9.12 1.44 4.82
C GLY A 153 9.62 0.05 5.24
N ALA A 154 9.05 -1.01 4.68
CA ALA A 154 9.46 -2.39 4.95
C ALA A 154 10.67 -2.88 4.14
N GLN A 155 11.38 -2.00 3.40
CA GLN A 155 12.50 -2.40 2.54
C GLN A 155 13.67 -3.03 3.32
N SER A 156 13.91 -2.56 4.55
CA SER A 156 14.92 -3.15 5.44
C SER A 156 14.61 -4.60 5.79
N LEU A 157 13.34 -4.91 6.10
CA LEU A 157 12.89 -6.27 6.39
C LEU A 157 13.06 -7.18 5.16
N LEU A 158 12.68 -6.69 3.98
CA LEU A 158 12.84 -7.45 2.73
C LEU A 158 14.31 -7.79 2.41
N ARG A 159 15.25 -6.93 2.83
CA ARG A 159 16.68 -7.22 2.70
C ARG A 159 17.18 -8.17 3.78
N HIS A 160 16.72 -7.98 5.02
CA HIS A 160 17.14 -8.81 6.16
C HIS A 160 16.68 -10.26 6.00
N HIS A 161 15.47 -10.46 5.49
CA HIS A 161 14.85 -11.77 5.29
C HIS A 161 14.82 -12.21 3.81
N ALA A 162 15.84 -11.85 3.03
CA ALA A 162 15.85 -12.04 1.57
C ALA A 162 15.61 -13.50 1.14
N GLU A 163 16.04 -14.47 1.95
CA GLU A 163 15.86 -15.90 1.72
C GLU A 163 14.41 -16.37 1.93
N ARG A 164 13.59 -15.59 2.66
CA ARG A 164 12.16 -15.87 2.90
C ARG A 164 11.26 -15.23 1.86
N VAL A 165 11.79 -14.34 1.03
CA VAL A 165 11.00 -13.57 0.06
C VAL A 165 10.61 -14.45 -1.13
N GLN A 166 9.33 -14.78 -1.22
CA GLN A 166 8.72 -15.41 -2.38
C GLN A 166 8.49 -14.36 -3.49
N ARG A 167 9.15 -14.52 -4.61
CA ARG A 167 9.02 -13.66 -5.79
C ARG A 167 7.96 -14.24 -6.73
N LEU A 168 6.81 -13.58 -6.82
CA LEU A 168 5.68 -14.00 -7.63
C LEU A 168 5.69 -13.26 -8.97
N VAL A 169 6.23 -13.90 -10.01
CA VAL A 169 6.24 -13.33 -11.37
C VAL A 169 4.80 -13.13 -11.85
N CYS A 170 4.47 -11.93 -12.32
CA CYS A 170 3.15 -11.57 -12.84
C CYS A 170 3.25 -10.71 -14.09
N ASN A 171 2.17 -10.67 -14.88
CA ASN A 171 2.05 -9.78 -16.04
C ASN A 171 1.19 -8.56 -15.65
N ASP A 172 1.67 -7.78 -14.70
CA ASP A 172 0.98 -6.61 -14.16
C ASP A 172 1.98 -5.44 -14.08
N PRO A 173 2.03 -4.56 -15.06
CA PRO A 173 2.91 -3.38 -15.03
C PRO A 173 2.55 -2.41 -13.90
N GLY A 174 1.30 -2.39 -13.43
CA GLY A 174 0.83 -1.53 -12.34
C GLY A 174 1.61 -1.70 -11.05
N ILE A 175 2.26 -2.84 -10.83
CA ILE A 175 3.03 -3.10 -9.61
C ILE A 175 4.31 -2.26 -9.49
N VAL A 176 4.76 -1.65 -10.58
CA VAL A 176 5.98 -0.83 -10.66
C VAL A 176 5.72 0.59 -11.19
N MET A 177 4.44 0.97 -11.27
CA MET A 177 3.98 2.28 -11.77
C MET A 177 3.37 3.08 -10.61
N ASP A 178 4.12 4.01 -10.08
CA ASP A 178 3.66 5.04 -9.16
C ASP A 178 3.35 6.34 -9.92
N ILE A 179 2.35 7.08 -9.46
CA ILE A 179 1.98 8.39 -10.04
C ILE A 179 2.60 9.47 -9.16
N ASP A 180 3.70 10.06 -9.63
CA ASP A 180 4.47 11.06 -8.89
C ASP A 180 4.35 12.47 -9.48
N THR A 181 4.00 12.59 -10.75
CA THR A 181 3.89 13.87 -11.47
C THR A 181 2.58 13.96 -12.25
N PRO A 182 2.11 15.18 -12.63
CA PRO A 182 0.96 15.33 -13.53
C PRO A 182 1.14 14.59 -14.87
N ALA A 183 2.36 14.53 -15.40
CA ALA A 183 2.64 13.82 -16.65
C ALA A 183 2.42 12.29 -16.54
N ASP A 184 2.59 11.72 -15.34
CA ASP A 184 2.31 10.31 -15.11
C ASP A 184 0.80 10.02 -15.20
N LEU A 185 -0.06 10.99 -14.82
CA LEU A 185 -1.51 10.89 -14.99
C LEU A 185 -1.90 10.83 -16.46
N ASP A 186 -1.32 11.72 -17.29
CA ASP A 186 -1.62 11.81 -18.72
C ASP A 186 -1.15 10.57 -19.50
N SER A 187 -0.08 9.93 -19.04
CA SER A 187 0.52 8.73 -19.65
C SER A 187 -0.08 7.41 -19.14
N THR A 188 -0.97 7.47 -18.15
CA THR A 188 -1.55 6.27 -17.52
C THR A 188 -2.58 5.64 -18.49
N PRO A 189 -2.41 4.37 -18.91
CA PRO A 189 -3.40 3.67 -19.72
C PRO A 189 -4.65 3.42 -18.87
N LEU A 190 -5.65 4.26 -19.06
CA LEU A 190 -6.95 4.18 -18.39
C LEU A 190 -7.88 3.30 -19.25
N ASN A 191 -7.79 1.98 -19.11
CA ASN A 191 -8.74 1.00 -19.68
C ASN A 191 -9.50 0.30 -18.56
#